data_d51a72bf0f30dffb333a251323b3884c
#
_entry.id   d51a72bf0f30dffb333a251323b3884c
#
_cell.length_a   1.000
_cell.length_b   1.000
_cell.length_c   1.000
_cell.angle_alpha   90.00
_cell.angle_beta   90.00
_cell.angle_gamma   90.00
#
_symmetry.space_group_name_H-M   'P 1'
#
loop_
_entity.id
_entity.type
_entity.pdbx_description
1 polymer ?
#
loop_
_entity_poly.entity_id
_entity_poly.type
_entity_poly.pdbx_seq_one_letter_code
_entity_poly.pdbx_strand_id
1 'polypeptide(L)'
;TLDYIANAFTDFHELHGDRHFADDPSIVGGLARLDGESVMVIGHQKGRDVKERTLRNFGMPRPEGYRKALRLMKTAEKFGIPIVTLVDTPGAYPGIDAEERGQSEAIGRNLIEMAQIQVPIVSAIIGEGGSGGALALAVADHVIMMENATYSVISPEGCASILWRSAERASDAAEALGITAKRLRDLGLIQEIVKESF
;
A
#
# COMPACT_ATOMS: atom_id res chain seq x y z
N THR A 1 -3.82 7.76 -4.58
CA THR A 1 -4.92 7.48 -3.62
C THR A 1 -5.95 8.59 -3.60
N LEU A 2 -5.58 9.84 -3.38
CA LEU A 2 -6.55 10.95 -3.29
C LEU A 2 -7.44 11.10 -4.53
N ASP A 3 -6.93 10.83 -5.72
CA ASP A 3 -7.74 10.87 -6.95
C ASP A 3 -8.80 9.76 -6.98
N TYR A 4 -8.45 8.56 -6.52
CA TYR A 4 -9.40 7.47 -6.37
C TYR A 4 -10.46 7.79 -5.32
N ILE A 5 -10.06 8.38 -4.19
CA ILE A 5 -11.00 8.82 -3.15
C ILE A 5 -11.97 9.84 -3.71
N ALA A 6 -11.48 10.85 -4.43
CA ALA A 6 -12.32 11.92 -4.98
C ALA A 6 -13.30 11.46 -6.06
N ASN A 7 -12.99 10.38 -6.79
CA ASN A 7 -13.79 9.93 -7.94
C ASN A 7 -14.69 8.72 -7.63
N ALA A 8 -14.27 7.85 -6.71
CA ALA A 8 -14.99 6.61 -6.41
C ALA A 8 -15.75 6.63 -5.08
N PHE A 9 -15.45 7.58 -4.19
CA PHE A 9 -16.04 7.63 -2.86
C PHE A 9 -16.69 8.99 -2.59
N THR A 10 -17.64 9.01 -1.66
CA THR A 10 -18.27 10.23 -1.14
C THR A 10 -18.03 10.36 0.36
N ASP A 11 -18.30 11.54 0.91
CA ASP A 11 -18.26 11.82 2.36
C ASP A 11 -16.93 11.40 3.03
N PHE A 12 -15.81 11.63 2.36
CA PHE A 12 -14.50 11.27 2.91
C PHE A 12 -14.10 12.19 4.07
N HIS A 13 -13.84 11.58 5.21
CA HIS A 13 -13.35 12.22 6.44
C HIS A 13 -12.00 11.64 6.82
N GLU A 14 -10.92 12.38 6.53
CA GLU A 14 -9.55 11.93 6.84
C GLU A 14 -9.30 11.89 8.35
N LEU A 15 -8.61 10.83 8.80
CA LEU A 15 -8.24 10.58 10.18
C LEU A 15 -6.71 10.52 10.32
N HIS A 16 -6.15 11.50 11.02
CA HIS A 16 -4.72 11.70 11.15
C HIS A 16 -4.10 11.06 12.38
N GLY A 17 -2.78 10.81 12.31
CA GLY A 17 -1.91 10.43 13.41
C GLY A 17 -2.01 8.97 13.84
N ASP A 18 -0.90 8.46 14.38
CA ASP A 18 -0.77 7.08 14.85
C ASP A 18 -1.17 6.88 16.33
N ARG A 19 -1.46 7.97 17.05
CA ARG A 19 -1.71 8.00 18.51
C ARG A 19 -0.52 7.52 19.36
N HIS A 20 0.68 7.58 18.80
CA HIS A 20 1.90 7.15 19.47
C HIS A 20 3.04 8.17 19.32
N PHE A 21 3.34 8.59 18.09
CA PHE A 21 4.45 9.49 17.79
C PHE A 21 4.03 10.70 16.93
N ALA A 22 3.50 10.45 15.73
CA ALA A 22 3.18 11.55 14.80
C ALA A 22 2.12 11.13 13.75
N ASP A 23 1.81 12.06 12.85
CA ASP A 23 1.16 11.74 11.59
C ASP A 23 2.21 11.49 10.49
N ASP A 24 1.84 10.69 9.50
CA ASP A 24 2.62 10.47 8.28
C ASP A 24 1.75 10.75 7.06
N PRO A 25 2.02 11.83 6.31
CA PRO A 25 1.23 12.20 5.14
C PRO A 25 1.43 11.27 3.93
N SER A 26 2.37 10.33 3.97
CA SER A 26 2.51 9.28 2.94
C SER A 26 1.40 8.23 2.99
N ILE A 27 0.68 8.13 4.12
CA ILE A 27 -0.54 7.36 4.27
C ILE A 27 -1.72 8.32 4.45
N VAL A 28 -2.72 8.18 3.59
CA VAL A 28 -4.01 8.84 3.70
C VAL A 28 -5.04 7.79 4.11
N GLY A 29 -5.90 8.10 5.06
CA GLY A 29 -6.95 7.16 5.44
C GLY A 29 -8.05 7.81 6.26
N GLY A 30 -9.25 7.25 6.16
CA GLY A 30 -10.42 7.77 6.83
C GLY A 30 -11.71 7.05 6.46
N LEU A 31 -12.79 7.53 7.02
CA LEU A 31 -14.13 7.07 6.70
C LEU A 31 -14.61 7.68 5.39
N ALA A 32 -15.30 6.87 4.59
CA ALA A 32 -15.92 7.30 3.34
C ALA A 32 -17.20 6.49 3.08
N ARG A 33 -17.86 6.77 1.96
CA ARG A 33 -18.93 5.94 1.43
C ARG A 33 -18.60 5.45 0.03
N LEU A 34 -18.86 4.18 -0.22
CA LEU A 34 -18.82 3.56 -1.55
C LEU A 34 -20.23 3.05 -1.86
N ASP A 35 -20.88 3.60 -2.88
CA ASP A 35 -22.27 3.31 -3.25
C ASP A 35 -23.27 3.42 -2.08
N GLY A 36 -23.02 4.39 -1.19
CA GLY A 36 -23.86 4.64 -0.01
C GLY A 36 -23.47 3.84 1.24
N GLU A 37 -22.67 2.79 1.12
CA GLU A 37 -22.19 1.98 2.24
C GLU A 37 -20.96 2.60 2.90
N SER A 38 -20.88 2.55 4.22
CA SER A 38 -19.73 3.06 4.96
C SER A 38 -18.54 2.14 4.79
N VAL A 39 -17.39 2.72 4.46
CA VAL A 39 -16.11 2.01 4.30
C VAL A 39 -14.97 2.77 4.97
N MET A 40 -13.94 2.05 5.38
CA MET A 40 -12.65 2.63 5.78
C MET A 40 -11.70 2.55 4.59
N VAL A 41 -11.28 3.71 4.06
CA VAL A 41 -10.32 3.78 2.97
C VAL A 41 -8.95 4.15 3.51
N ILE A 42 -7.91 3.41 3.12
CA ILE A 42 -6.53 3.64 3.56
C ILE A 42 -5.61 3.45 2.35
N GLY A 43 -4.67 4.35 2.10
CA GLY A 43 -3.77 4.13 0.96
C GLY A 43 -2.52 5.01 0.99
N HIS A 44 -1.56 4.61 0.17
CA HIS A 44 -0.34 5.36 -0.05
C HIS A 44 -0.61 6.58 -0.95
N GLN A 45 0.04 7.69 -0.66
CA GLN A 45 -0.04 8.91 -1.47
C GLN A 45 1.35 9.42 -1.80
N LYS A 46 1.70 9.43 -3.09
CA LYS A 46 3.01 9.90 -3.58
C LYS A 46 3.08 11.42 -3.77
N GLY A 47 1.99 12.02 -4.18
CA GLY A 47 1.94 13.42 -4.60
C GLY A 47 2.21 13.64 -6.09
N ARG A 48 1.75 14.79 -6.62
CA ARG A 48 1.78 15.13 -8.06
C ARG A 48 3.01 15.93 -8.46
N ASP A 49 3.41 16.89 -7.65
CA ASP A 49 4.58 17.74 -7.89
C ASP A 49 5.72 17.47 -6.88
N VAL A 50 6.85 18.09 -7.10
CA VAL A 50 8.05 17.90 -6.25
C VAL A 50 7.78 18.27 -4.79
N LYS A 51 7.03 19.35 -4.54
CA LYS A 51 6.72 19.83 -3.19
C LYS A 51 5.83 18.81 -2.46
N GLU A 52 4.77 18.37 -3.13
CA GLU A 52 3.87 17.37 -2.55
C GLU A 52 4.57 16.02 -2.36
N ARG A 53 5.37 15.58 -3.35
CA ARG A 53 6.18 14.35 -3.22
C ARG A 53 7.14 14.40 -2.05
N THR A 54 7.81 15.54 -1.82
CA THR A 54 8.70 15.72 -0.67
C THR A 54 7.91 15.65 0.63
N LEU A 55 6.77 16.32 0.73
CA LEU A 55 5.90 16.28 1.91
C LEU A 55 5.45 14.85 2.24
N ARG A 56 5.11 14.07 1.22
CA ARG A 56 4.62 12.70 1.34
C ARG A 56 5.73 11.64 1.27
N ASN A 57 6.99 12.08 1.44
CA ASN A 57 8.15 11.21 1.39
C ASN A 57 8.16 10.26 0.19
N PHE A 58 7.73 10.74 -0.99
CA PHE A 58 7.63 9.98 -2.24
C PHE A 58 6.74 8.72 -2.14
N GLY A 59 5.79 8.72 -1.21
CA GLY A 59 4.93 7.57 -0.95
C GLY A 59 5.62 6.44 -0.17
N MET A 60 6.73 6.73 0.49
CA MET A 60 7.44 5.78 1.35
C MET A 60 7.06 6.01 2.82
N PRO A 61 6.18 5.18 3.41
CA PRO A 61 5.75 5.40 4.78
C PRO A 61 6.86 5.18 5.82
N ARG A 62 6.79 5.97 6.87
CA ARG A 62 7.50 5.79 8.14
C ARG A 62 6.70 4.89 9.08
N PRO A 63 7.25 4.44 10.21
CA PRO A 63 6.54 3.57 11.17
C PRO A 63 5.19 4.14 11.60
N GLU A 64 5.10 5.45 11.80
CA GLU A 64 3.87 6.15 12.17
C GLU A 64 2.77 6.06 11.09
N GLY A 65 3.13 5.97 9.82
CA GLY A 65 2.18 5.73 8.73
C GLY A 65 1.55 4.34 8.82
N TYR A 66 2.36 3.31 9.03
CA TYR A 66 1.87 1.92 9.20
C TYR A 66 1.04 1.77 10.49
N ARG A 67 1.46 2.40 11.60
CA ARG A 67 0.68 2.40 12.84
C ARG A 67 -0.65 3.14 12.68
N LYS A 68 -0.67 4.27 11.93
CA LYS A 68 -1.91 4.95 11.58
C LYS A 68 -2.83 4.03 10.78
N ALA A 69 -2.31 3.37 9.75
CA ALA A 69 -3.09 2.42 8.95
C ALA A 69 -3.70 1.32 9.83
N LEU A 70 -2.90 0.69 10.69
CA LEU A 70 -3.40 -0.34 11.60
C LEU A 70 -4.48 0.19 12.54
N ARG A 71 -4.28 1.37 13.10
CA ARG A 71 -5.29 2.01 13.97
C ARG A 71 -6.61 2.19 13.26
N LEU A 72 -6.59 2.61 11.98
CA LEU A 72 -7.79 2.76 11.17
C LEU A 72 -8.45 1.42 10.88
N MET A 73 -7.66 0.39 10.54
CA MET A 73 -8.16 -0.97 10.32
C MET A 73 -8.84 -1.54 11.57
N LYS A 74 -8.22 -1.37 12.75
CA LYS A 74 -8.82 -1.77 14.03
C LYS A 74 -10.08 -0.97 14.39
N THR A 75 -10.13 0.29 13.98
CA THR A 75 -11.34 1.10 14.14
C THR A 75 -12.47 0.57 13.24
N ALA A 76 -12.15 0.25 11.99
CA ALA A 76 -13.11 -0.35 11.06
C ALA A 76 -13.65 -1.69 11.59
N GLU A 77 -12.76 -2.57 12.03
CA GLU A 77 -13.13 -3.86 12.65
C GLU A 77 -14.10 -3.68 13.83
N LYS A 78 -13.77 -2.76 14.74
CA LYS A 78 -14.59 -2.47 15.93
C LYS A 78 -16.03 -2.06 15.58
N PHE A 79 -16.22 -1.35 14.47
CA PHE A 79 -17.54 -0.86 14.04
C PHE A 79 -18.16 -1.71 12.92
N GLY A 80 -17.56 -2.83 12.54
CA GLY A 80 -18.07 -3.70 11.49
C GLY A 80 -18.04 -3.07 10.10
N ILE A 81 -17.08 -2.17 9.83
CA ILE A 81 -16.95 -1.42 8.57
C ILE A 81 -15.94 -2.10 7.66
N PRO A 82 -16.30 -2.44 6.40
CA PRO A 82 -15.36 -2.97 5.42
C PRO A 82 -14.17 -2.03 5.16
N ILE A 83 -13.03 -2.61 4.79
CA ILE A 83 -11.79 -1.88 4.55
C ILE A 83 -11.44 -1.96 3.07
N VAL A 84 -11.08 -0.81 2.49
CA VAL A 84 -10.50 -0.72 1.14
C VAL A 84 -9.09 -0.16 1.28
N THR A 85 -8.07 -0.87 0.79
CA THR A 85 -6.71 -0.36 0.74
C THR A 85 -6.27 -0.04 -0.67
N LEU A 86 -5.57 1.09 -0.85
CA LEU A 86 -5.06 1.58 -2.14
C LEU A 86 -3.52 1.61 -2.08
N VAL A 87 -2.88 0.68 -2.79
CA VAL A 87 -1.43 0.47 -2.71
C VAL A 87 -0.72 1.17 -3.86
N ASP A 88 0.14 2.14 -3.51
CA ASP A 88 1.01 2.85 -4.44
C ASP A 88 2.27 3.38 -3.74
N THR A 89 3.26 2.51 -3.56
CA THR A 89 4.52 2.81 -2.88
C THR A 89 5.70 2.08 -3.51
N PRO A 90 6.88 2.71 -3.61
CA PRO A 90 8.11 2.00 -3.96
C PRO A 90 8.64 1.11 -2.82
N GLY A 91 8.13 1.29 -1.60
CA GLY A 91 8.52 0.54 -0.40
C GLY A 91 8.44 1.40 0.85
N ALA A 92 8.82 0.81 1.98
CA ALA A 92 8.93 1.53 3.25
C ALA A 92 10.15 2.46 3.24
N TYR A 93 10.07 3.57 3.97
CA TYR A 93 11.19 4.48 4.12
C TYR A 93 12.38 3.83 4.85
N PRO A 94 13.59 3.80 4.24
CA PRO A 94 14.74 3.07 4.77
C PRO A 94 15.65 3.92 5.67
N GLY A 95 15.15 5.02 6.24
CA GLY A 95 15.94 5.93 7.06
C GLY A 95 16.23 5.39 8.45
N ILE A 96 17.38 5.80 9.03
CA ILE A 96 17.80 5.41 10.39
C ILE A 96 16.74 5.80 11.41
N ASP A 97 16.17 6.99 11.27
CA ASP A 97 15.11 7.49 12.14
C ASP A 97 13.83 6.63 12.11
N ALA A 98 13.55 5.98 10.97
CA ALA A 98 12.46 5.01 10.87
C ALA A 98 12.82 3.67 11.55
N GLU A 99 14.05 3.19 11.38
CA GLU A 99 14.52 1.99 12.10
C GLU A 99 14.46 2.19 13.61
N GLU A 100 14.92 3.33 14.12
CA GLU A 100 14.88 3.67 15.56
C GLU A 100 13.44 3.71 16.11
N ARG A 101 12.46 4.05 15.29
CA ARG A 101 11.03 4.07 15.67
C ARG A 101 10.26 2.80 15.31
N GLY A 102 10.98 1.73 14.93
CA GLY A 102 10.43 0.39 14.76
C GLY A 102 9.74 0.14 13.41
N GLN A 103 10.42 0.48 12.29
CA GLN A 103 9.89 0.27 10.93
C GLN A 103 9.51 -1.19 10.67
N SER A 104 10.41 -2.12 10.97
CA SER A 104 10.16 -3.56 10.78
C SER A 104 9.03 -4.08 11.66
N GLU A 105 8.95 -3.61 12.91
CA GLU A 105 7.87 -3.97 13.84
C GLU A 105 6.52 -3.48 13.34
N ALA A 106 6.43 -2.22 12.89
CA ALA A 106 5.18 -1.64 12.41
C ALA A 106 4.65 -2.38 11.17
N ILE A 107 5.53 -2.74 10.23
CA ILE A 107 5.18 -3.55 9.05
C ILE A 107 4.75 -4.97 9.47
N GLY A 108 5.57 -5.66 10.25
CA GLY A 108 5.29 -7.03 10.69
C GLY A 108 4.00 -7.12 11.51
N ARG A 109 3.72 -6.13 12.34
CA ARG A 109 2.47 -6.00 13.09
C ARG A 109 1.28 -5.90 12.17
N ASN A 110 1.34 -5.05 11.13
CA ASN A 110 0.25 -4.93 10.15
C ASN A 110 -0.04 -6.28 9.49
N LEU A 111 0.98 -7.05 9.08
CA LEU A 111 0.77 -8.35 8.44
C LEU A 111 0.00 -9.32 9.35
N ILE A 112 0.40 -9.41 10.62
CA ILE A 112 -0.22 -10.30 11.62
C ILE A 112 -1.66 -9.87 11.89
N GLU A 113 -1.87 -8.58 12.14
CA GLU A 113 -3.18 -8.05 12.52
C GLU A 113 -4.17 -8.09 11.36
N MET A 114 -3.74 -7.74 10.14
CA MET A 114 -4.59 -7.80 8.94
C MET A 114 -5.10 -9.21 8.67
N ALA A 115 -4.25 -10.24 8.88
CA ALA A 115 -4.64 -11.63 8.74
C ALA A 115 -5.70 -12.10 9.77
N GLN A 116 -5.96 -11.31 10.81
CA GLN A 116 -6.92 -11.63 11.89
C GLN A 116 -8.15 -10.73 11.91
N ILE A 117 -8.18 -9.66 11.12
CA ILE A 117 -9.32 -8.73 11.03
C ILE A 117 -10.57 -9.46 10.57
N GLN A 118 -11.69 -9.20 11.27
CA GLN A 118 -12.96 -9.91 11.07
C GLN A 118 -13.96 -9.16 10.15
N VAL A 119 -13.53 -8.08 9.51
CA VAL A 119 -14.31 -7.39 8.48
C VAL A 119 -13.65 -7.58 7.11
N PRO A 120 -14.40 -7.55 6.01
CA PRO A 120 -13.84 -7.71 4.67
C PRO A 120 -12.76 -6.66 4.37
N ILE A 121 -11.66 -7.11 3.79
CA ILE A 121 -10.58 -6.26 3.28
C ILE A 121 -10.44 -6.48 1.78
N VAL A 122 -10.58 -5.41 0.99
CA VAL A 122 -10.26 -5.39 -0.44
C VAL A 122 -9.03 -4.51 -0.65
N SER A 123 -8.00 -5.05 -1.27
CA SER A 123 -6.78 -4.32 -1.60
C SER A 123 -6.69 -4.06 -3.11
N ALA A 124 -6.46 -2.83 -3.50
CA ALA A 124 -6.22 -2.44 -4.88
C ALA A 124 -4.78 -1.96 -5.08
N ILE A 125 -4.01 -2.67 -5.91
CA ILE A 125 -2.69 -2.22 -6.35
C ILE A 125 -2.90 -1.26 -7.51
N ILE A 126 -2.78 0.05 -7.22
CA ILE A 126 -3.17 1.12 -8.17
C ILE A 126 -1.98 1.73 -8.93
N GLY A 127 -0.77 1.28 -8.62
CA GLY A 127 0.45 1.75 -9.26
C GLY A 127 1.61 0.85 -8.89
N GLU A 128 2.49 1.31 -8.03
CA GLU A 128 3.67 0.57 -7.60
C GLU A 128 3.41 -0.13 -6.25
N GLY A 129 3.51 -1.44 -6.23
CA GLY A 129 3.40 -2.27 -5.03
C GLY A 129 4.78 -2.79 -4.60
N GLY A 130 5.57 -1.96 -3.92
CA GLY A 130 6.96 -2.26 -3.57
C GLY A 130 7.13 -2.89 -2.18
N SER A 131 7.69 -4.11 -2.15
CA SER A 131 8.27 -4.75 -0.96
C SER A 131 7.32 -4.86 0.24
N GLY A 132 7.88 -4.94 1.43
CA GLY A 132 7.15 -4.97 2.71
C GLY A 132 6.28 -3.73 2.94
N GLY A 133 6.66 -2.59 2.35
CA GLY A 133 5.86 -1.36 2.43
C GLY A 133 4.49 -1.49 1.79
N ALA A 134 4.42 -2.11 0.62
CA ALA A 134 3.16 -2.43 -0.04
C ALA A 134 2.41 -3.54 0.71
N LEU A 135 3.13 -4.59 1.11
CA LEU A 135 2.52 -5.76 1.76
C LEU A 135 1.83 -5.40 3.08
N ALA A 136 2.35 -4.41 3.81
CA ALA A 136 1.75 -3.91 5.05
C ALA A 136 0.34 -3.29 4.90
N LEU A 137 -0.14 -3.11 3.65
CA LEU A 137 -1.50 -2.69 3.31
C LEU A 137 -2.21 -3.67 2.36
N ALA A 138 -1.54 -4.73 1.88
CA ALA A 138 -2.02 -5.60 0.82
C ALA A 138 -2.47 -7.01 1.29
N VAL A 139 -2.39 -7.31 2.57
CA VAL A 139 -2.96 -8.56 3.12
C VAL A 139 -4.48 -8.39 3.18
N ALA A 140 -5.20 -9.10 2.31
CA ALA A 140 -6.62 -8.86 2.09
C ALA A 140 -7.36 -10.15 1.70
N ASP A 141 -8.69 -10.14 1.85
CA ASP A 141 -9.55 -11.24 1.39
C ASP A 141 -9.63 -11.26 -0.16
N HIS A 142 -9.51 -10.08 -0.79
CA HIS A 142 -9.55 -9.95 -2.23
C HIS A 142 -8.56 -8.88 -2.69
N VAL A 143 -7.65 -9.25 -3.59
CA VAL A 143 -6.65 -8.34 -4.15
C VAL A 143 -6.95 -8.10 -5.62
N ILE A 144 -7.18 -6.84 -5.97
CA ILE A 144 -7.31 -6.39 -7.36
C ILE A 144 -6.08 -5.57 -7.76
N MET A 145 -5.77 -5.53 -9.04
CA MET A 145 -4.59 -4.84 -9.53
C MET A 145 -4.90 -4.14 -10.85
N MET A 146 -4.48 -2.89 -10.97
CA MET A 146 -4.56 -2.18 -12.25
C MET A 146 -3.67 -2.85 -13.29
N GLU A 147 -4.09 -2.84 -14.55
CA GLU A 147 -3.43 -3.58 -15.64
C GLU A 147 -1.95 -3.23 -15.82
N ASN A 148 -1.60 -1.96 -15.63
CA ASN A 148 -0.24 -1.45 -15.78
C ASN A 148 0.50 -1.26 -14.43
N ALA A 149 -0.11 -1.67 -13.32
CA ALA A 149 0.54 -1.65 -12.02
C ALA A 149 1.62 -2.75 -11.91
N THR A 150 2.51 -2.60 -10.94
CA THR A 150 3.53 -3.59 -10.60
C THR A 150 3.43 -3.99 -9.13
N TYR A 151 3.70 -5.27 -8.82
CA TYR A 151 3.72 -5.73 -7.44
C TYR A 151 4.85 -6.73 -7.25
N SER A 152 5.81 -6.42 -6.37
CA SER A 152 6.99 -7.27 -6.16
C SER A 152 7.60 -7.08 -4.77
N VAL A 153 8.33 -8.10 -4.33
CA VAL A 153 9.03 -8.10 -3.02
C VAL A 153 10.25 -7.19 -2.99
N ILE A 154 10.82 -6.87 -4.16
CA ILE A 154 12.02 -6.04 -4.32
C ILE A 154 12.00 -5.40 -5.71
N SER A 155 12.69 -4.26 -5.88
CA SER A 155 12.87 -3.68 -7.21
C SER A 155 13.70 -4.60 -8.13
N PRO A 156 13.47 -4.57 -9.46
CA PRO A 156 14.28 -5.32 -10.41
C PRO A 156 15.78 -5.04 -10.30
N GLU A 157 16.16 -3.78 -10.07
CA GLU A 157 17.56 -3.37 -9.88
C GLU A 157 18.16 -3.97 -8.60
N GLY A 158 17.41 -3.96 -7.51
CA GLY A 158 17.80 -4.58 -6.25
C GLY A 158 17.96 -6.08 -6.38
N CYS A 159 17.01 -6.75 -7.02
CA CYS A 159 17.06 -8.18 -7.32
C CYS A 159 18.30 -8.53 -8.17
N ALA A 160 18.53 -7.80 -9.26
CA ALA A 160 19.68 -7.99 -10.14
C ALA A 160 21.01 -7.80 -9.41
N SER A 161 21.08 -6.79 -8.55
CA SER A 161 22.28 -6.52 -7.74
C SER A 161 22.61 -7.67 -6.78
N ILE A 162 21.59 -8.27 -6.15
CA ILE A 162 21.75 -9.40 -5.22
C ILE A 162 22.12 -10.67 -5.97
N LEU A 163 21.39 -11.02 -7.02
CA LEU A 163 21.56 -12.31 -7.71
C LEU A 163 22.76 -12.32 -8.66
N TRP A 164 22.99 -11.24 -9.38
CA TRP A 164 24.03 -11.19 -10.44
C TRP A 164 25.12 -10.15 -10.19
N ARG A 165 25.05 -9.43 -9.06
CA ARG A 165 26.00 -8.35 -8.72
C ARG A 165 26.11 -7.25 -9.78
N SER A 166 25.02 -7.03 -10.54
CA SER A 166 24.94 -6.02 -11.59
C SER A 166 23.50 -5.52 -11.73
N ALA A 167 23.28 -4.23 -11.49
CA ALA A 167 21.98 -3.58 -11.69
C ALA A 167 21.60 -3.49 -13.19
N GLU A 168 22.54 -3.64 -14.12
CA GLU A 168 22.30 -3.63 -15.57
C GLU A 168 21.40 -4.78 -16.02
N ARG A 169 21.28 -5.85 -15.22
CA ARG A 169 20.38 -6.97 -15.46
C ARG A 169 18.97 -6.80 -14.88
N ALA A 170 18.55 -5.57 -14.66
CA ALA A 170 17.22 -5.29 -14.10
C ALA A 170 16.07 -5.83 -14.98
N SER A 171 16.21 -5.82 -16.31
CA SER A 171 15.21 -6.40 -17.21
C SER A 171 15.04 -7.92 -17.02
N ASP A 172 16.13 -8.65 -16.87
CA ASP A 172 16.10 -10.10 -16.63
C ASP A 172 15.47 -10.39 -15.25
N ALA A 173 15.77 -9.54 -14.26
CA ALA A 173 15.19 -9.63 -12.93
C ALA A 173 13.68 -9.35 -12.94
N ALA A 174 13.23 -8.36 -13.68
CA ALA A 174 11.81 -8.02 -13.79
C ALA A 174 11.01 -9.18 -14.42
N GLU A 175 11.55 -9.81 -15.46
CA GLU A 175 10.93 -10.97 -16.08
C GLU A 175 10.89 -12.18 -15.13
N ALA A 176 11.99 -12.46 -14.44
CA ALA A 176 12.09 -13.57 -13.49
C ALA A 176 11.15 -13.37 -12.26
N LEU A 177 11.03 -12.16 -11.74
CA LEU A 177 10.15 -11.80 -10.64
C LEU A 177 8.66 -11.90 -11.01
N GLY A 178 8.32 -11.70 -12.29
CA GLY A 178 6.95 -11.78 -12.76
C GLY A 178 6.03 -10.72 -12.15
N ILE A 179 6.48 -9.47 -12.11
CA ILE A 179 5.86 -8.35 -11.38
C ILE A 179 4.57 -7.79 -11.99
N THR A 180 4.16 -8.27 -13.16
CA THR A 180 3.00 -7.74 -13.90
C THR A 180 1.68 -8.36 -13.42
N ALA A 181 0.59 -7.60 -13.57
CA ALA A 181 -0.74 -8.03 -13.16
C ALA A 181 -1.14 -9.38 -13.77
N LYS A 182 -0.88 -9.60 -15.05
CA LYS A 182 -1.16 -10.88 -15.72
C LYS A 182 -0.43 -12.06 -15.06
N ARG A 183 0.88 -11.91 -14.84
CA ARG A 183 1.70 -12.96 -14.25
C ARG A 183 1.30 -13.28 -12.82
N LEU A 184 1.00 -12.24 -12.02
CA LEU A 184 0.58 -12.39 -10.63
C LEU A 184 -0.79 -13.06 -10.50
N ARG A 185 -1.71 -12.77 -11.42
CA ARG A 185 -3.00 -13.48 -11.49
C ARG A 185 -2.82 -14.95 -11.85
N ASP A 186 -1.98 -15.27 -12.85
CA ASP A 186 -1.68 -16.65 -13.26
C ASP A 186 -1.03 -17.45 -12.11
N LEU A 187 -0.30 -16.80 -11.21
CA LEU A 187 0.28 -17.38 -10.00
C LEU A 187 -0.72 -17.44 -8.81
N GLY A 188 -1.91 -16.88 -8.95
CA GLY A 188 -2.92 -16.83 -7.89
C GLY A 188 -2.62 -15.85 -6.76
N LEU A 189 -1.72 -14.89 -6.99
CA LEU A 189 -1.34 -13.86 -6.00
C LEU A 189 -2.30 -12.66 -5.99
N ILE A 190 -3.03 -12.46 -7.07
CA ILE A 190 -4.13 -11.49 -7.17
C ILE A 190 -5.34 -12.19 -7.80
N GLN A 191 -6.55 -11.71 -7.49
CA GLN A 191 -7.79 -12.29 -7.99
C GLN A 191 -8.25 -11.64 -9.27
N GLU A 192 -8.09 -10.32 -9.41
CA GLU A 192 -8.68 -9.57 -10.53
C GLU A 192 -7.72 -8.53 -11.11
N ILE A 193 -7.83 -8.32 -12.42
CA ILE A 193 -7.13 -7.25 -13.15
C ILE A 193 -8.16 -6.23 -13.63
N VAL A 194 -7.98 -4.97 -13.22
CA VAL A 194 -8.79 -3.86 -13.70
C VAL A 194 -8.11 -3.25 -14.93
N LYS A 195 -8.82 -3.27 -16.06
CA LYS A 195 -8.33 -2.67 -17.31
C LYS A 195 -8.28 -1.15 -17.20
N GLU A 196 -7.25 -0.57 -17.80
CA GLU A 196 -7.07 0.87 -17.88
C GLU A 196 -7.40 1.33 -19.31
N SER A 197 -8.34 2.27 -19.42
CA SER A 197 -8.63 2.95 -20.69
C SER A 197 -7.73 4.17 -20.81
N PHE A 198 -6.96 4.26 -21.88
CA PHE A 198 -6.18 5.44 -22.27
C PHE A 198 -6.99 6.34 -23.16
#